data_8ba37fb5977d0fe49aacba941c3c00df
#
_entry.id   8ba37fb5977d0fe49aacba941c3c00df
#
_cell.length_a   1.000
_cell.length_b   1.000
_cell.length_c   1.000
_cell.angle_alpha   90.00
_cell.angle_beta   90.00
_cell.angle_gamma   90.00
#
_symmetry.space_group_name_H-M   'P 1'
#
loop_
_entity.id
_entity.type
_entity.pdbx_description
1 polymer ?
#
loop_
_entity_poly.entity_id
_entity_poly.type
_entity_poly.pdbx_seq_one_letter_code
_entity_poly.pdbx_strand_id
1 'polypeptide(L)'
;RSIFLQILAVTTINLKSLPQRLWLSLATVIAVGLVVTVLLAFLAMANGFQRTIADSGAEDIAIVLRSGSLSEINSVVLRDQVRLIEDGPGIAKGADGKPQTSGELYLTVDGIKRSTQTKASLPLRGLGPQGPALRRGIVITAGRMVNPGSNEIIVGKALGKEFEGFDLGQTVTFNSTRWMVVGIFAADGSVFESEIWADLPVVQSLFKRTGAV
;
A
#
# COMPACT_ATOMS: atom_id res chain seq x y z
N ARG A 1 57.62 50.45 13.25
CA ARG A 1 57.17 50.68 11.85
C ARG A 1 57.11 49.39 11.00
N SER A 2 57.97 48.39 11.27
CA SER A 2 58.03 47.16 10.43
C SER A 2 56.81 46.21 10.66
N ILE A 3 56.33 46.07 11.90
CA ILE A 3 55.19 45.17 12.24
C ILE A 3 53.91 45.63 11.60
N PHE A 4 53.67 46.93 11.53
CA PHE A 4 52.45 47.48 10.91
C PHE A 4 52.42 47.22 9.40
N LEU A 5 53.57 47.34 8.73
CA LEU A 5 53.71 47.02 7.29
C LEU A 5 53.58 45.52 7.02
N GLN A 6 54.05 44.66 7.91
CA GLN A 6 53.88 43.21 7.83
C GLN A 6 52.42 42.80 7.99
N ILE A 7 51.71 43.36 8.96
CA ILE A 7 50.29 43.11 9.16
C ILE A 7 49.50 43.56 7.95
N LEU A 8 49.80 44.74 7.40
CA LEU A 8 49.11 45.26 6.21
C LEU A 8 49.37 44.41 4.95
N ALA A 9 50.61 43.92 4.77
CA ALA A 9 50.95 43.03 3.67
C ALA A 9 50.23 41.67 3.74
N VAL A 10 50.22 41.04 4.93
CA VAL A 10 49.55 39.77 5.17
C VAL A 10 48.05 39.92 4.98
N THR A 11 47.46 41.00 5.48
CA THR A 11 46.02 41.26 5.30
C THR A 11 45.67 41.46 3.85
N THR A 12 46.49 42.20 3.08
CA THR A 12 46.26 42.45 1.67
C THR A 12 46.37 41.17 0.82
N ILE A 13 47.32 40.29 1.16
CA ILE A 13 47.48 38.99 0.50
C ILE A 13 46.26 38.09 0.80
N ASN A 14 45.83 38.05 2.06
CA ASN A 14 44.64 37.28 2.45
C ASN A 14 43.36 37.79 1.76
N LEU A 15 43.19 39.14 1.68
CA LEU A 15 42.03 39.70 0.97
C LEU A 15 42.05 39.39 -0.55
N LYS A 16 43.21 39.45 -1.19
CA LYS A 16 43.36 39.12 -2.61
C LYS A 16 43.19 37.64 -2.91
N SER A 17 43.40 36.75 -1.94
CA SER A 17 43.17 35.30 -2.08
C SER A 17 41.70 34.87 -1.83
N LEU A 18 40.88 35.77 -1.28
CA LEU A 18 39.47 35.51 -1.01
C LEU A 18 38.67 35.06 -2.27
N PRO A 19 38.77 35.67 -3.46
CA PRO A 19 38.04 35.23 -4.63
C PRO A 19 38.43 33.82 -5.08
N GLN A 20 39.69 33.44 -4.94
CA GLN A 20 40.17 32.09 -5.28
C GLN A 20 39.67 31.03 -4.29
N ARG A 21 39.52 31.39 -3.00
CA ARG A 21 38.97 30.54 -1.95
C ARG A 21 37.44 30.43 -2.02
N LEU A 22 36.76 31.44 -2.56
CA LEU A 22 35.29 31.45 -2.75
C LEU A 22 34.84 30.28 -3.61
N TRP A 23 35.50 30.01 -4.71
CA TRP A 23 35.16 28.89 -5.59
C TRP A 23 35.33 27.53 -4.91
N LEU A 24 36.40 27.36 -4.16
CA LEU A 24 36.67 26.14 -3.43
C LEU A 24 35.67 25.94 -2.29
N SER A 25 35.36 27.00 -1.55
CA SER A 25 34.37 26.99 -0.46
C SER A 25 32.96 26.71 -1.02
N LEU A 26 32.60 27.34 -2.15
CA LEU A 26 31.32 27.11 -2.80
C LEU A 26 31.19 25.67 -3.30
N ALA A 27 32.23 25.11 -3.91
CA ALA A 27 32.26 23.71 -4.33
C ALA A 27 32.06 22.76 -3.12
N THR A 28 32.70 23.05 -2.00
CA THR A 28 32.54 22.26 -0.76
C THR A 28 31.13 22.37 -0.21
N VAL A 29 30.54 23.57 -0.16
CA VAL A 29 29.17 23.78 0.30
C VAL A 29 28.17 23.03 -0.60
N ILE A 30 28.36 23.11 -1.92
CA ILE A 30 27.51 22.39 -2.86
C ILE A 30 27.65 20.87 -2.66
N ALA A 31 28.87 20.35 -2.52
CA ALA A 31 29.11 18.94 -2.32
C ALA A 31 28.46 18.43 -1.03
N VAL A 32 28.66 19.15 0.09
CA VAL A 32 28.04 18.81 1.38
C VAL A 32 26.52 18.95 1.30
N GLY A 33 26.02 20.03 0.69
CA GLY A 33 24.58 20.23 0.46
C GLY A 33 23.93 19.11 -0.31
N LEU A 34 24.60 18.62 -1.36
CA LEU A 34 24.12 17.50 -2.18
C LEU A 34 24.06 16.19 -1.36
N VAL A 35 25.10 15.90 -0.58
CA VAL A 35 25.12 14.71 0.29
C VAL A 35 23.99 14.77 1.32
N VAL A 36 23.82 15.94 1.98
CA VAL A 36 22.74 16.13 2.96
C VAL A 36 21.37 16.00 2.31
N THR A 37 21.19 16.57 1.13
CA THR A 37 19.91 16.46 0.40
C THR A 37 19.58 15.02 0.05
N VAL A 38 20.54 14.26 -0.45
CA VAL A 38 20.36 12.83 -0.76
C VAL A 38 20.03 12.05 0.52
N LEU A 39 20.74 12.31 1.61
CA LEU A 39 20.47 11.65 2.90
C LEU A 39 19.06 11.95 3.42
N LEU A 40 18.63 13.22 3.36
CA LEU A 40 17.28 13.62 3.75
C LEU A 40 16.22 13.00 2.86
N ALA A 41 16.45 12.89 1.56
CA ALA A 41 15.56 12.22 0.63
C ALA A 41 15.37 10.73 0.98
N PHE A 42 16.46 10.01 1.28
CA PHE A 42 16.38 8.62 1.74
C PHE A 42 15.65 8.48 3.08
N LEU A 43 15.92 9.34 4.04
CA LEU A 43 15.23 9.32 5.34
C LEU A 43 13.74 9.62 5.19
N ALA A 44 13.38 10.58 4.36
CA ALA A 44 11.97 10.91 4.07
C ALA A 44 11.25 9.73 3.40
N MET A 45 11.91 9.08 2.44
CA MET A 45 11.37 7.88 1.78
C MET A 45 11.20 6.72 2.76
N ALA A 46 12.19 6.46 3.62
CA ALA A 46 12.12 5.42 4.65
C ALA A 46 10.97 5.66 5.64
N ASN A 47 10.82 6.91 6.11
CA ASN A 47 9.72 7.28 7.01
C ASN A 47 8.35 7.18 6.32
N GLY A 48 8.25 7.58 5.05
CA GLY A 48 7.03 7.43 4.26
C GLY A 48 6.61 5.97 4.12
N PHE A 49 7.56 5.12 3.79
CA PHE A 49 7.33 3.68 3.65
C PHE A 49 6.91 3.03 4.98
N GLN A 50 7.60 3.38 6.07
CA GLN A 50 7.28 2.87 7.40
C GLN A 50 5.86 3.27 7.85
N ARG A 51 5.42 4.50 7.59
CA ARG A 51 4.05 4.95 7.87
C ARG A 51 3.03 4.17 7.06
N THR A 52 3.23 4.01 5.75
CA THR A 52 2.31 3.27 4.89
C THR A 52 2.12 1.83 5.35
N ILE A 53 3.17 1.17 5.84
CA ILE A 53 3.07 -0.19 6.39
C ILE A 53 2.35 -0.17 7.75
N ALA A 54 2.71 0.74 8.63
CA ALA A 54 2.09 0.84 9.97
C ALA A 54 0.60 1.15 9.89
N ASP A 55 0.19 2.02 8.96
CA ASP A 55 -1.21 2.40 8.74
C ASP A 55 -2.03 1.28 8.09
N SER A 56 -1.37 0.26 7.51
CA SER A 56 -2.04 -0.91 6.91
C SER A 56 -2.36 -2.02 7.92
N GLY A 57 -1.80 -1.93 9.13
CA GLY A 57 -2.00 -2.88 10.22
C GLY A 57 -2.75 -2.26 11.40
N ALA A 58 -3.20 -3.10 12.31
CA ALA A 58 -3.74 -2.70 13.59
C ALA A 58 -3.17 -3.64 14.66
N GLU A 59 -2.89 -3.12 15.86
CA GLU A 59 -2.27 -3.90 16.95
C GLU A 59 -3.15 -5.05 17.44
N ASP A 60 -4.44 -4.96 17.19
CA ASP A 60 -5.47 -5.94 17.58
C ASP A 60 -5.91 -6.85 16.43
N ILE A 61 -5.29 -6.75 15.25
CA ILE A 61 -5.60 -7.57 14.07
C ILE A 61 -4.38 -8.41 13.69
N ALA A 62 -4.57 -9.71 13.56
CA ALA A 62 -3.56 -10.64 13.10
C ALA A 62 -3.96 -11.26 11.75
N ILE A 63 -3.02 -11.35 10.84
CA ILE A 63 -3.17 -12.11 9.61
C ILE A 63 -2.61 -13.51 9.86
N VAL A 64 -3.46 -14.52 9.74
CA VAL A 64 -3.09 -15.92 9.92
C VAL A 64 -2.81 -16.53 8.56
N LEU A 65 -1.59 -16.98 8.36
CA LEU A 65 -1.14 -17.64 7.14
C LEU A 65 -0.85 -19.13 7.42
N ARG A 66 -0.89 -19.93 6.38
CA ARG A 66 -0.43 -21.31 6.46
C ARG A 66 1.02 -21.36 6.91
N SER A 67 1.35 -22.34 7.76
CA SER A 67 2.73 -22.55 8.22
C SER A 67 3.71 -22.67 7.05
N GLY A 68 4.80 -21.90 7.09
CA GLY A 68 5.80 -21.81 6.03
C GLY A 68 5.48 -20.84 4.90
N SER A 69 4.30 -20.21 4.88
CA SER A 69 4.00 -19.15 3.91
C SER A 69 4.52 -17.80 4.39
N LEU A 70 5.19 -17.07 3.50
CA LEU A 70 5.74 -15.73 3.77
C LEU A 70 4.84 -14.60 3.23
N SER A 71 3.77 -14.94 2.51
CA SER A 71 2.85 -13.98 1.93
C SER A 71 1.46 -14.57 1.75
N GLU A 72 0.44 -13.72 1.71
CA GLU A 72 -0.97 -14.11 1.54
C GLU A 72 -1.19 -14.89 0.24
N ILE A 73 -0.59 -14.46 -0.88
CA ILE A 73 -0.77 -15.08 -2.20
C ILE A 73 -0.30 -16.55 -2.25
N ASN A 74 0.63 -16.94 -1.38
CA ASN A 74 1.19 -18.29 -1.30
C ASN A 74 0.58 -19.09 -0.13
N SER A 75 -0.32 -18.49 0.62
CA SER A 75 -1.00 -19.14 1.74
C SER A 75 -2.32 -19.72 1.27
N VAL A 76 -2.59 -20.94 1.70
CA VAL A 76 -3.89 -21.58 1.51
C VAL A 76 -4.29 -22.20 2.84
N VAL A 77 -5.34 -21.68 3.43
CA VAL A 77 -5.96 -22.20 4.66
C VAL A 77 -7.30 -22.81 4.27
N LEU A 78 -7.54 -24.05 4.67
CA LEU A 78 -8.78 -24.75 4.34
C LEU A 78 -9.90 -24.40 5.35
N ARG A 79 -11.14 -24.54 4.93
CA ARG A 79 -12.33 -24.22 5.74
C ARG A 79 -12.32 -24.84 7.15
N ASP A 80 -11.87 -26.08 7.28
CA ASP A 80 -11.82 -26.76 8.57
C ASP A 80 -10.75 -26.15 9.50
N GLN A 81 -9.64 -25.68 8.91
CA GLN A 81 -8.61 -24.95 9.64
C GLN A 81 -9.11 -23.57 10.08
N VAL A 82 -9.88 -22.88 9.24
CA VAL A 82 -10.52 -21.60 9.59
C VAL A 82 -11.40 -21.77 10.82
N ARG A 83 -12.23 -22.82 10.86
CA ARG A 83 -13.09 -23.11 12.04
C ARG A 83 -12.28 -23.35 13.30
N LEU A 84 -11.17 -24.09 13.21
CA LEU A 84 -10.29 -24.30 14.35
C LEU A 84 -9.67 -23.00 14.87
N ILE A 85 -9.38 -22.06 13.95
CA ILE A 85 -8.87 -20.73 14.31
C ILE A 85 -9.98 -19.92 15.00
N GLU A 86 -11.20 -19.93 14.43
CA GLU A 86 -12.38 -19.23 14.98
C GLU A 86 -12.76 -19.67 16.40
N ASP A 87 -12.58 -20.96 16.69
CA ASP A 87 -12.83 -21.55 18.01
C ASP A 87 -11.62 -21.42 18.95
N GLY A 88 -10.49 -20.88 18.47
CA GLY A 88 -9.25 -20.74 19.20
C GLY A 88 -9.31 -19.70 20.33
N PRO A 89 -8.47 -19.86 21.36
CA PRO A 89 -8.37 -18.87 22.42
C PRO A 89 -7.77 -17.56 21.88
N GLY A 90 -8.27 -16.41 22.38
CA GLY A 90 -7.76 -15.10 22.01
C GLY A 90 -8.45 -14.45 20.82
N ILE A 91 -9.37 -15.14 20.15
CA ILE A 91 -10.19 -14.55 19.09
C ILE A 91 -11.28 -13.68 19.73
N ALA A 92 -11.31 -12.40 19.37
CA ALA A 92 -12.34 -11.49 19.82
C ALA A 92 -13.72 -11.91 19.30
N LYS A 93 -14.75 -11.71 20.11
CA LYS A 93 -16.15 -11.95 19.72
C LYS A 93 -16.89 -10.63 19.60
N GLY A 94 -17.70 -10.51 18.57
CA GLY A 94 -18.61 -9.38 18.39
C GLY A 94 -19.73 -9.34 19.43
N ALA A 95 -20.54 -8.30 19.40
CA ALA A 95 -21.71 -8.16 20.25
C ALA A 95 -22.75 -9.28 20.03
N ASP A 96 -22.74 -9.90 18.86
CA ASP A 96 -23.56 -11.05 18.47
C ASP A 96 -22.99 -12.41 18.92
N GLY A 97 -21.87 -12.40 19.66
CA GLY A 97 -21.17 -13.60 20.13
C GLY A 97 -20.35 -14.34 19.07
N LYS A 98 -20.34 -13.86 17.81
CA LYS A 98 -19.58 -14.50 16.73
C LYS A 98 -18.12 -14.08 16.77
N PRO A 99 -17.19 -14.99 16.37
CA PRO A 99 -15.78 -14.64 16.27
C PRO A 99 -15.57 -13.51 15.25
N GLN A 100 -14.74 -12.54 15.60
CA GLN A 100 -14.33 -11.46 14.68
C GLN A 100 -13.20 -11.94 13.77
N THR A 101 -13.56 -12.69 12.76
CA THR A 101 -12.64 -13.28 11.77
C THR A 101 -13.16 -13.04 10.37
N SER A 102 -12.25 -13.00 9.42
CA SER A 102 -12.57 -12.96 7.99
C SER A 102 -11.67 -13.94 7.25
N GLY A 103 -12.26 -14.99 6.69
CA GLY A 103 -11.57 -15.77 5.69
C GLY A 103 -11.46 -14.93 4.41
N GLU A 104 -10.29 -14.90 3.79
CA GLU A 104 -10.02 -14.07 2.63
C GLU A 104 -9.22 -14.83 1.58
N LEU A 105 -9.52 -14.60 0.32
CA LEU A 105 -8.78 -15.17 -0.79
C LEU A 105 -8.06 -14.07 -1.55
N TYR A 106 -6.74 -14.09 -1.54
CA TYR A 106 -5.90 -13.10 -2.22
C TYR A 106 -5.36 -13.67 -3.53
N LEU A 107 -5.67 -13.03 -4.63
CA LEU A 107 -5.32 -13.42 -5.99
C LEU A 107 -4.79 -12.24 -6.78
N THR A 108 -4.23 -12.50 -7.95
CA THR A 108 -3.90 -11.45 -8.93
C THR A 108 -4.72 -11.59 -10.19
N VAL A 109 -5.12 -10.45 -10.75
CA VAL A 109 -5.81 -10.32 -12.04
C VAL A 109 -5.09 -9.32 -12.92
N ASP A 110 -5.27 -9.38 -14.21
CA ASP A 110 -4.63 -8.47 -15.15
C ASP A 110 -5.45 -7.18 -15.29
N GLY A 111 -4.75 -6.06 -15.29
CA GLY A 111 -5.29 -4.74 -15.61
C GLY A 111 -4.39 -4.00 -16.61
N ILE A 112 -4.93 -2.94 -17.23
CA ILE A 112 -4.19 -2.10 -18.18
C ILE A 112 -3.93 -0.75 -17.53
N LYS A 113 -2.66 -0.37 -17.44
CA LYS A 113 -2.26 0.94 -16.94
C LYS A 113 -2.67 2.05 -17.91
N ARG A 114 -3.30 3.11 -17.39
CA ARG A 114 -3.70 4.28 -18.20
C ARG A 114 -2.50 4.99 -18.83
N SER A 115 -1.38 5.09 -18.10
CA SER A 115 -0.21 5.88 -18.51
C SER A 115 0.62 5.21 -19.61
N THR A 116 0.74 3.89 -19.59
CA THR A 116 1.68 3.15 -20.47
C THR A 116 0.99 2.17 -21.40
N GLN A 117 -0.33 1.96 -21.24
CA GLN A 117 -1.11 0.97 -21.97
C GLN A 117 -0.54 -0.46 -21.85
N THR A 118 0.20 -0.73 -20.79
CA THR A 118 0.79 -2.04 -20.51
C THR A 118 -0.05 -2.83 -19.53
N LYS A 119 -0.01 -4.15 -19.65
CA LYS A 119 -0.60 -5.05 -18.65
C LYS A 119 0.20 -5.04 -17.37
N ALA A 120 -0.51 -5.04 -16.24
CA ALA A 120 0.06 -5.22 -14.92
C ALA A 120 -0.86 -6.10 -14.07
N SER A 121 -0.27 -6.85 -13.14
CA SER A 121 -1.02 -7.67 -12.20
C SER A 121 -1.57 -6.80 -11.08
N LEU A 122 -2.86 -6.93 -10.82
CA LEU A 122 -3.61 -6.22 -9.79
C LEU A 122 -4.07 -7.19 -8.70
N PRO A 123 -3.99 -6.81 -7.44
CA PRO A 123 -4.50 -7.61 -6.35
C PRO A 123 -6.04 -7.62 -6.35
N LEU A 124 -6.60 -8.81 -6.34
CA LEU A 124 -8.02 -9.09 -6.12
C LEU A 124 -8.17 -9.84 -4.81
N ARG A 125 -8.94 -9.28 -3.90
CA ARG A 125 -9.24 -9.87 -2.61
C ARG A 125 -10.70 -10.25 -2.52
N GLY A 126 -10.97 -11.54 -2.34
CA GLY A 126 -12.28 -12.04 -1.93
C GLY A 126 -12.42 -11.88 -0.43
N LEU A 127 -13.38 -11.08 0.03
CA LEU A 127 -13.60 -10.77 1.44
C LEU A 127 -14.78 -11.56 1.99
N GLY A 128 -14.59 -12.12 3.19
CA GLY A 128 -15.71 -12.57 4.00
C GLY A 128 -16.57 -11.40 4.50
N PRO A 129 -17.77 -11.67 5.04
CA PRO A 129 -18.73 -10.63 5.42
C PRO A 129 -18.18 -9.61 6.42
N GLN A 130 -17.26 -10.02 7.30
CA GLN A 130 -16.65 -9.15 8.31
C GLN A 130 -15.35 -8.48 7.84
N GLY A 131 -14.82 -8.87 6.68
CA GLY A 131 -13.54 -8.38 6.18
C GLY A 131 -13.39 -6.87 6.14
N PRO A 132 -14.35 -6.11 5.60
CA PRO A 132 -14.28 -4.65 5.59
C PRO A 132 -14.30 -4.04 6.98
N ALA A 133 -15.08 -4.58 7.91
CA ALA A 133 -15.23 -4.08 9.28
C ALA A 133 -13.97 -4.30 10.14
N LEU A 134 -13.17 -5.32 9.82
CA LEU A 134 -11.90 -5.60 10.50
C LEU A 134 -10.77 -4.65 10.06
N ARG A 135 -10.98 -3.86 9.01
CA ARG A 135 -10.00 -2.88 8.51
C ARG A 135 -10.37 -1.48 8.94
N ARG A 136 -9.45 -0.79 9.61
CA ARG A 136 -9.66 0.60 10.03
C ARG A 136 -9.53 1.54 8.83
N GLY A 137 -10.24 2.67 8.88
CA GLY A 137 -10.11 3.73 7.89
C GLY A 137 -10.73 3.44 6.52
N ILE A 138 -11.48 2.33 6.37
CA ILE A 138 -12.17 2.04 5.10
C ILE A 138 -13.43 2.89 4.98
N VAL A 139 -13.48 3.72 3.96
CA VAL A 139 -14.62 4.59 3.65
C VAL A 139 -15.02 4.42 2.19
N ILE A 140 -16.30 4.14 1.93
CA ILE A 140 -16.83 4.17 0.57
C ILE A 140 -16.99 5.63 0.15
N THR A 141 -16.19 6.06 -0.82
CA THR A 141 -16.17 7.44 -1.31
C THR A 141 -17.15 7.68 -2.45
N ALA A 142 -17.52 6.62 -3.17
CA ALA A 142 -18.53 6.67 -4.23
C ALA A 142 -19.20 5.29 -4.39
N GLY A 143 -20.46 5.27 -4.74
CA GLY A 143 -21.23 4.03 -4.93
C GLY A 143 -21.59 3.34 -3.61
N ARG A 144 -21.46 2.02 -3.55
CA ARG A 144 -21.86 1.16 -2.42
C ARG A 144 -20.94 -0.04 -2.27
N MET A 145 -21.10 -0.78 -1.19
CA MET A 145 -20.50 -2.11 -1.01
C MET A 145 -21.07 -3.13 -2.00
N VAL A 146 -20.32 -4.19 -2.24
CA VAL A 146 -20.76 -5.34 -3.06
C VAL A 146 -21.96 -6.04 -2.41
N ASN A 147 -22.87 -6.53 -3.26
CA ASN A 147 -23.92 -7.43 -2.79
C ASN A 147 -23.35 -8.86 -2.70
N PRO A 148 -23.60 -9.59 -1.61
CA PRO A 148 -23.20 -10.98 -1.50
C PRO A 148 -23.74 -11.84 -2.66
N GLY A 149 -22.90 -12.72 -3.18
CA GLY A 149 -23.25 -13.63 -4.28
C GLY A 149 -23.32 -13.01 -5.67
N SER A 150 -22.92 -11.74 -5.85
CA SER A 150 -22.93 -11.05 -7.13
C SER A 150 -21.52 -10.88 -7.71
N ASN A 151 -21.43 -10.76 -9.04
CA ASN A 151 -20.17 -10.42 -9.72
C ASN A 151 -19.91 -8.91 -9.66
N GLU A 152 -19.94 -8.37 -8.48
CA GLU A 152 -19.66 -6.96 -8.20
C GLU A 152 -18.31 -6.81 -7.54
N ILE A 153 -17.66 -5.69 -7.81
CA ILE A 153 -16.39 -5.30 -7.18
C ILE A 153 -16.46 -3.88 -6.66
N ILE A 154 -15.69 -3.62 -5.61
CA ILE A 154 -15.30 -2.27 -5.22
C ILE A 154 -13.80 -2.11 -5.43
N VAL A 155 -13.38 -0.90 -5.72
CA VAL A 155 -12.02 -0.61 -6.15
C VAL A 155 -11.40 0.44 -5.25
N GLY A 156 -10.18 0.22 -4.84
CA GLY A 156 -9.42 1.22 -4.11
C GLY A 156 -9.16 2.47 -4.95
N LYS A 157 -9.24 3.63 -4.33
CA LYS A 157 -9.14 4.94 -4.99
C LYS A 157 -7.83 5.13 -5.78
N ALA A 158 -6.73 4.56 -5.30
CA ALA A 158 -5.44 4.67 -5.98
C ALA A 158 -5.44 3.83 -7.27
N LEU A 159 -5.98 2.60 -7.21
CA LEU A 159 -6.07 1.69 -8.35
C LEU A 159 -6.96 2.27 -9.46
N GLY A 160 -8.14 2.80 -9.11
CA GLY A 160 -9.07 3.38 -10.09
C GLY A 160 -8.47 4.55 -10.88
N LYS A 161 -7.54 5.31 -10.29
CA LYS A 161 -6.82 6.40 -10.98
C LYS A 161 -5.75 5.89 -11.95
N GLU A 162 -5.10 4.79 -11.62
CA GLU A 162 -3.94 4.28 -12.37
C GLU A 162 -4.34 3.34 -13.52
N PHE A 163 -5.47 2.63 -13.39
CA PHE A 163 -5.87 1.56 -14.32
C PHE A 163 -7.18 1.87 -15.05
N GLU A 164 -7.30 1.35 -16.27
CA GLU A 164 -8.48 1.52 -17.11
C GLU A 164 -9.60 0.54 -16.71
N GLY A 165 -10.84 0.96 -16.91
CA GLY A 165 -12.02 0.09 -16.69
C GLY A 165 -12.49 0.00 -15.25
N PHE A 166 -11.84 0.68 -14.31
CA PHE A 166 -12.16 0.62 -12.88
C PHE A 166 -12.91 1.84 -12.34
N ASP A 167 -13.49 2.64 -13.22
CA ASP A 167 -14.37 3.73 -12.80
C ASP A 167 -15.73 3.19 -12.36
N LEU A 168 -16.42 3.93 -11.49
CA LEU A 168 -17.75 3.53 -11.00
C LEU A 168 -18.74 3.27 -12.14
N GLY A 169 -19.43 2.14 -12.08
CA GLY A 169 -20.39 1.71 -13.08
C GLY A 169 -19.79 1.03 -14.31
N GLN A 170 -18.48 0.99 -14.45
CA GLN A 170 -17.82 0.26 -15.54
C GLN A 170 -17.81 -1.25 -15.28
N THR A 171 -17.57 -2.00 -16.35
CA THR A 171 -17.48 -3.46 -16.31
C THR A 171 -16.12 -3.90 -16.81
N VAL A 172 -15.43 -4.70 -16.02
CA VAL A 172 -14.15 -5.34 -16.37
C VAL A 172 -14.32 -6.84 -16.48
N THR A 173 -13.43 -7.50 -17.21
CA THR A 173 -13.46 -8.95 -17.39
C THR A 173 -12.23 -9.60 -16.79
N PHE A 174 -12.43 -10.46 -15.79
CA PHE A 174 -11.41 -11.33 -15.22
C PHE A 174 -11.84 -12.79 -15.38
N ASN A 175 -10.91 -13.67 -15.75
CA ASN A 175 -11.17 -15.09 -15.88
C ASN A 175 -12.45 -15.41 -16.67
N SER A 176 -12.66 -14.73 -17.81
CA SER A 176 -13.85 -14.86 -18.69
C SER A 176 -15.18 -14.44 -18.04
N THR A 177 -15.16 -13.85 -16.87
CA THR A 177 -16.34 -13.35 -16.15
C THR A 177 -16.35 -11.83 -16.13
N ARG A 178 -17.51 -11.23 -16.37
CA ARG A 178 -17.72 -9.79 -16.27
C ARG A 178 -18.02 -9.40 -14.82
N TRP A 179 -17.34 -8.34 -14.37
CA TRP A 179 -17.47 -7.78 -13.03
C TRP A 179 -17.85 -6.31 -13.12
N MET A 180 -18.84 -5.91 -12.36
CA MET A 180 -19.30 -4.51 -12.31
C MET A 180 -18.64 -3.77 -11.16
N VAL A 181 -18.08 -2.61 -11.42
CA VAL A 181 -17.56 -1.69 -10.37
C VAL A 181 -18.74 -0.96 -9.74
N VAL A 182 -19.10 -1.32 -8.52
CA VAL A 182 -20.25 -0.73 -7.80
C VAL A 182 -19.86 0.25 -6.72
N GLY A 183 -18.56 0.34 -6.39
CA GLY A 183 -18.07 1.29 -5.39
C GLY A 183 -16.60 1.59 -5.52
N ILE A 184 -16.23 2.75 -5.00
CA ILE A 184 -14.84 3.19 -4.83
C ILE A 184 -14.62 3.42 -3.35
N PHE A 185 -13.52 2.91 -2.80
CA PHE A 185 -13.16 3.10 -1.41
C PHE A 185 -11.82 3.79 -1.22
N ALA A 186 -11.69 4.49 -0.11
CA ALA A 186 -10.44 5.03 0.41
C ALA A 186 -10.07 4.28 1.69
N ALA A 187 -8.79 4.26 2.01
CA ALA A 187 -8.23 3.56 3.17
C ALA A 187 -7.04 4.37 3.75
N ASP A 188 -7.22 5.67 3.91
CA ASP A 188 -6.24 6.62 4.46
C ASP A 188 -4.83 6.52 3.84
N GLY A 189 -4.77 6.21 2.53
CA GLY A 189 -3.50 6.05 1.80
C GLY A 189 -2.78 4.72 2.06
N SER A 190 -3.41 3.77 2.72
CA SER A 190 -2.85 2.43 2.95
C SER A 190 -2.76 1.61 1.65
N VAL A 191 -2.07 0.49 1.71
CA VAL A 191 -1.91 -0.44 0.57
C VAL A 191 -3.24 -0.97 0.02
N PHE A 192 -4.29 -0.97 0.83
CA PHE A 192 -5.62 -1.42 0.42
C PHE A 192 -6.22 -0.55 -0.69
N GLU A 193 -5.83 0.72 -0.80
CA GLU A 193 -6.30 1.59 -1.90
C GLU A 193 -5.84 1.14 -3.29
N SER A 194 -4.90 0.19 -3.36
CA SER A 194 -4.43 -0.43 -4.59
C SER A 194 -5.01 -1.82 -4.84
N GLU A 195 -6.06 -2.22 -4.11
CA GLU A 195 -6.71 -3.51 -4.25
C GLU A 195 -8.11 -3.41 -4.89
N ILE A 196 -8.55 -4.54 -5.44
CA ILE A 196 -9.91 -4.81 -5.88
C ILE A 196 -10.54 -5.74 -4.85
N TRP A 197 -11.73 -5.43 -4.35
CA TRP A 197 -12.44 -6.25 -3.39
C TRP A 197 -13.74 -6.80 -3.96
N ALA A 198 -14.01 -8.08 -3.68
CA ALA A 198 -15.19 -8.80 -4.12
C ALA A 198 -15.71 -9.73 -3.03
N ASP A 199 -16.87 -10.30 -3.22
CA ASP A 199 -17.45 -11.30 -2.33
C ASP A 199 -16.65 -12.62 -2.38
N LEU A 200 -16.21 -13.13 -1.23
CA LEU A 200 -15.35 -14.33 -1.14
C LEU A 200 -15.94 -15.56 -1.84
N PRO A 201 -17.20 -15.97 -1.60
CA PRO A 201 -17.80 -17.12 -2.26
C PRO A 201 -17.78 -17.03 -3.79
N VAL A 202 -17.99 -15.83 -4.33
CA VAL A 202 -17.98 -15.58 -5.78
C VAL A 202 -16.56 -15.75 -6.33
N VAL A 203 -15.57 -15.13 -5.69
CA VAL A 203 -14.16 -15.28 -6.09
C VAL A 203 -13.72 -16.74 -6.01
N GLN A 204 -14.03 -17.44 -4.92
CA GLN A 204 -13.72 -18.86 -4.76
C GLN A 204 -14.30 -19.72 -5.88
N SER A 205 -15.56 -19.49 -6.24
CA SER A 205 -16.24 -20.24 -7.29
C SER A 205 -15.62 -19.98 -8.66
N LEU A 206 -15.45 -18.72 -9.05
CA LEU A 206 -14.98 -18.32 -10.36
C LEU A 206 -13.50 -18.65 -10.60
N PHE A 207 -12.68 -18.63 -9.57
CA PHE A 207 -11.27 -18.99 -9.64
C PHE A 207 -10.99 -20.45 -9.26
N LYS A 208 -12.03 -21.28 -9.08
CA LYS A 208 -11.94 -22.72 -8.73
C LYS A 208 -11.11 -22.97 -7.45
N ARG A 209 -11.32 -22.11 -6.45
CA ARG A 209 -10.65 -22.16 -5.13
C ARG A 209 -11.65 -22.44 -4.00
N THR A 210 -12.69 -23.19 -4.26
CA THR A 210 -13.78 -23.48 -3.30
C THR A 210 -13.21 -24.06 -2.00
N GLY A 211 -13.56 -23.43 -0.87
CA GLY A 211 -13.12 -23.86 0.46
C GLY A 211 -11.70 -23.45 0.87
N ALA A 212 -10.99 -22.69 0.04
CA ALA A 212 -9.67 -22.13 0.32
C ALA A 212 -9.75 -20.63 0.61
N VAL A 213 -9.00 -20.19 1.60
CA VAL A 213 -8.76 -18.78 1.96
C VAL A 213 -7.29 -18.55 2.20
#